data_134e240599a47d011710b52efc45904b
#
_entry.id   134e240599a47d011710b52efc45904b
#
_cell.length_a   1.000
_cell.length_b   1.000
_cell.length_c   1.000
_cell.angle_alpha   90.00
_cell.angle_beta   90.00
_cell.angle_gamma   90.00
#
_symmetry.space_group_name_H-M   'P 1'
#
loop_
_entity.id
_entity.type
_entity.pdbx_description
1 polymer ?
#
loop_
_entity_poly.entity_id
_entity_poly.type
_entity_poly.pdbx_seq_one_letter_code
_entity_poly.pdbx_strand_id
1 'polypeptide(L)'
;MIDTIKVNNKTIPWLYVERGFEIPSFNYVLKTENVDGRSGSIYKGRRLESYSFDIPLVVRNDYLSHNGFKTHDDVLNELVKFFNYEEQVKLQFKSKDWYWNAYFEGPIKLHKEFAIPVKFTIKVVLTDPYKYSVTGYKNTAISDQVSVVNSGTADTPLIVEARAIKPSSYFMITKNDEDYFMVGDDEVTKEVKDYMPPVYHSEFRDFKGWTKMITEDIPSNDLGGKVGGDFVISNLGEGYKATNFSDAKGWVGAGAKRGLPKAMTDFQITYKCIVEQKGKGAGRTAQHIYDSDGKLLASIGYENKYHDRKIGHIVVTLYNQKGDPKKIYDYQNKPIMYNLDRIVVYMRLRRVGNKFSIKTWKFDHIKDPDRRKPIDMDEKEWIDGGKFYQRPASIIAIYSAKYNGYKWMEMNGLGSFNTEILPKPKGARDVIIQKGDLVKIDMQAKSVVINEEPMLSEKSFGSNYFNVDSGYSELIIQPENVFDTTVKWQDRYL
;
A
#
# COMPACT_ATOMS: atom_id res chain seq x y z
N MET A 1 -36.71 -19.01 -8.56
CA MET A 1 -36.50 -17.55 -8.45
C MET A 1 -35.63 -17.17 -9.65
N ILE A 2 -35.89 -16.05 -10.32
CA ILE A 2 -35.04 -15.57 -11.42
C ILE A 2 -33.87 -14.83 -10.77
N ASP A 3 -32.64 -15.24 -11.07
CA ASP A 3 -31.45 -14.63 -10.48
C ASP A 3 -30.98 -13.42 -11.31
N THR A 4 -30.16 -12.57 -10.70
CA THR A 4 -29.50 -11.45 -11.37
C THR A 4 -28.04 -11.37 -10.91
N ILE A 5 -27.22 -10.63 -11.65
CA ILE A 5 -25.82 -10.41 -11.30
C ILE A 5 -25.60 -9.04 -10.65
N LYS A 6 -24.63 -8.99 -9.76
CA LYS A 6 -24.04 -7.77 -9.23
C LYS A 6 -22.60 -7.64 -9.72
N VAL A 7 -22.25 -6.46 -10.19
CA VAL A 7 -20.88 -6.11 -10.59
C VAL A 7 -20.41 -4.96 -9.71
N ASN A 8 -19.40 -5.18 -8.89
CA ASN A 8 -18.94 -4.21 -7.89
C ASN A 8 -20.08 -3.63 -7.02
N ASN A 9 -20.98 -4.52 -6.54
CA ASN A 9 -22.19 -4.22 -5.78
C ASN A 9 -23.28 -3.41 -6.54
N LYS A 10 -23.11 -3.15 -7.83
CA LYS A 10 -24.15 -2.53 -8.67
C LYS A 10 -25.00 -3.60 -9.34
N THR A 11 -26.27 -3.33 -9.52
CA THR A 11 -27.21 -4.18 -10.26
C THR A 11 -27.98 -3.36 -11.29
N ILE A 12 -28.40 -4.03 -12.36
CA ILE A 12 -29.39 -3.47 -13.29
C ILE A 12 -30.73 -4.15 -13.02
N PRO A 13 -31.79 -3.42 -12.61
CA PRO A 13 -33.07 -4.01 -12.18
C PRO A 13 -33.80 -4.82 -13.25
N TRP A 14 -33.51 -4.58 -14.51
CA TRP A 14 -34.15 -5.23 -15.66
C TRP A 14 -33.28 -6.30 -16.32
N LEU A 15 -32.10 -6.61 -15.75
CA LEU A 15 -31.16 -7.62 -16.26
C LEU A 15 -31.20 -8.87 -15.39
N TYR A 16 -31.49 -10.02 -16.02
CA TYR A 16 -31.62 -11.30 -15.32
C TYR A 16 -30.78 -12.37 -15.99
N VAL A 17 -30.36 -13.35 -15.22
CA VAL A 17 -29.73 -14.57 -15.73
C VAL A 17 -30.81 -15.47 -16.35
N GLU A 18 -30.53 -16.04 -17.52
CA GLU A 18 -31.46 -16.95 -18.18
C GLU A 18 -31.72 -18.20 -17.31
N ARG A 19 -32.94 -18.67 -17.32
CA ARG A 19 -33.31 -19.91 -16.59
C ARG A 19 -32.58 -21.11 -17.15
N GLY A 20 -32.08 -21.98 -16.26
CA GLY A 20 -31.34 -23.18 -16.65
C GLY A 20 -29.84 -22.95 -16.77
N PHE A 21 -29.33 -21.73 -16.52
CA PHE A 21 -27.90 -21.51 -16.43
C PHE A 21 -27.32 -22.23 -15.19
N GLU A 22 -26.32 -23.06 -15.44
CA GLU A 22 -25.58 -23.78 -14.41
C GLU A 22 -24.27 -23.07 -14.12
N ILE A 23 -24.06 -22.75 -12.85
CA ILE A 23 -22.84 -22.06 -12.39
C ILE A 23 -21.68 -23.05 -12.44
N PRO A 24 -20.59 -22.77 -13.19
CA PRO A 24 -19.45 -23.67 -13.24
C PRO A 24 -18.74 -23.76 -11.90
N SER A 25 -18.12 -24.91 -11.63
CA SER A 25 -17.34 -25.13 -10.41
C SER A 25 -15.83 -24.92 -10.68
N PHE A 26 -15.04 -25.95 -10.61
CA PHE A 26 -13.59 -25.88 -10.73
C PHE A 26 -13.10 -26.41 -12.08
N ASN A 27 -11.88 -26.00 -12.47
CA ASN A 27 -11.20 -26.48 -13.66
C ASN A 27 -9.80 -27.02 -13.29
N TYR A 28 -9.72 -28.31 -12.90
CA TYR A 28 -8.44 -28.95 -12.67
C TYR A 28 -7.90 -29.57 -13.97
N VAL A 29 -6.66 -29.23 -14.28
CA VAL A 29 -5.89 -29.88 -15.37
C VAL A 29 -4.89 -30.84 -14.73
N LEU A 30 -4.92 -32.09 -15.18
CA LEU A 30 -4.00 -33.13 -14.73
C LEU A 30 -2.67 -33.02 -15.48
N LYS A 31 -1.57 -33.02 -14.74
CA LYS A 31 -0.23 -33.15 -15.33
C LYS A 31 0.16 -34.61 -15.35
N THR A 32 0.37 -35.14 -16.54
CA THR A 32 0.77 -36.51 -16.75
C THR A 32 2.04 -36.55 -17.61
N GLU A 33 2.83 -37.61 -17.45
CA GLU A 33 4.02 -37.89 -18.23
C GLU A 33 3.89 -39.26 -18.89
N ASN A 34 4.13 -39.31 -20.22
CA ASN A 34 4.17 -40.55 -20.97
C ASN A 34 5.61 -41.10 -20.93
N VAL A 35 5.75 -42.39 -20.68
CA VAL A 35 7.04 -43.08 -20.72
C VAL A 35 7.00 -44.08 -21.89
N ASP A 36 7.97 -44.01 -22.79
CA ASP A 36 8.06 -44.90 -23.93
C ASP A 36 8.10 -46.38 -23.50
N GLY A 37 7.29 -47.21 -24.19
CA GLY A 37 7.17 -48.63 -23.84
C GLY A 37 6.27 -48.99 -22.67
N ARG A 38 5.65 -47.98 -22.01
CA ARG A 38 4.69 -48.18 -20.92
C ARG A 38 3.26 -47.79 -21.37
N SER A 39 2.30 -48.67 -21.10
CA SER A 39 0.88 -48.34 -21.32
C SER A 39 0.41 -47.34 -20.26
N GLY A 40 -0.31 -46.28 -20.72
CA GLY A 40 -0.85 -45.21 -19.85
C GLY A 40 0.19 -44.16 -19.48
N SER A 41 -0.21 -43.18 -18.65
CA SER A 41 0.62 -42.05 -18.23
C SER A 41 0.88 -42.09 -16.73
N ILE A 42 1.99 -41.51 -16.29
CA ILE A 42 2.31 -41.31 -14.87
C ILE A 42 1.68 -39.98 -14.43
N TYR A 43 0.90 -39.99 -13.35
CA TYR A 43 0.36 -38.79 -12.73
C TYR A 43 1.48 -38.00 -12.04
N LYS A 44 1.64 -36.70 -12.40
CA LYS A 44 2.65 -35.79 -11.83
C LYS A 44 2.04 -34.68 -10.97
N GLY A 45 0.71 -34.65 -10.87
CA GLY A 45 0.00 -33.64 -10.10
C GLY A 45 -1.19 -33.08 -10.86
N ARG A 46 -1.86 -32.13 -10.23
CA ARG A 46 -2.96 -31.35 -10.84
C ARG A 46 -2.77 -29.88 -10.59
N ARG A 47 -3.29 -29.04 -11.46
CA ARG A 47 -3.30 -27.57 -11.31
C ARG A 47 -4.72 -27.07 -11.53
N LEU A 48 -5.15 -26.17 -10.66
CA LEU A 48 -6.34 -25.37 -10.87
C LEU A 48 -5.99 -24.25 -11.86
N GLU A 49 -6.64 -24.25 -13.01
CA GLU A 49 -6.32 -23.32 -14.10
C GLU A 49 -7.36 -22.19 -14.16
N SER A 50 -6.94 -21.06 -14.72
CA SER A 50 -7.87 -20.01 -15.14
C SER A 50 -8.85 -20.58 -16.18
N TYR A 51 -10.08 -20.11 -16.17
CA TYR A 51 -11.07 -20.52 -17.16
C TYR A 51 -12.03 -19.38 -17.48
N SER A 52 -12.78 -19.57 -18.56
CA SER A 52 -13.82 -18.64 -18.96
C SER A 52 -15.12 -19.39 -19.20
N PHE A 53 -16.23 -18.70 -19.03
CA PHE A 53 -17.56 -19.22 -19.34
C PHE A 53 -18.49 -18.07 -19.74
N ASP A 54 -19.59 -18.44 -20.36
CA ASP A 54 -20.59 -17.51 -20.84
C ASP A 54 -21.78 -17.45 -19.90
N ILE A 55 -22.21 -16.23 -19.52
CA ILE A 55 -23.44 -16.00 -18.78
C ILE A 55 -24.52 -15.56 -19.76
N PRO A 56 -25.56 -16.38 -19.99
CA PRO A 56 -26.71 -15.98 -20.78
C PRO A 56 -27.59 -15.03 -19.97
N LEU A 57 -27.85 -13.87 -20.53
CA LEU A 57 -28.60 -12.79 -19.86
C LEU A 57 -29.85 -12.41 -20.66
N VAL A 58 -30.87 -12.00 -19.93
CA VAL A 58 -32.17 -11.62 -20.46
C VAL A 58 -32.54 -10.22 -19.98
N VAL A 59 -32.91 -9.36 -20.94
CA VAL A 59 -33.43 -8.01 -20.68
C VAL A 59 -34.97 -8.09 -20.58
N ARG A 60 -35.55 -7.55 -19.51
CA ARG A 60 -37.00 -7.44 -19.36
C ARG A 60 -37.57 -6.36 -20.28
N ASN A 61 -38.55 -6.73 -21.08
CA ASN A 61 -39.09 -5.82 -22.10
C ASN A 61 -40.05 -4.76 -21.55
N ASP A 62 -40.81 -5.05 -20.49
CA ASP A 62 -41.66 -4.08 -19.80
C ASP A 62 -40.86 -2.90 -19.27
N TYR A 63 -39.53 -3.08 -19.13
CA TYR A 63 -38.61 -2.07 -18.69
C TYR A 63 -38.32 -0.97 -19.72
N LEU A 64 -38.32 -1.29 -21.00
CA LEU A 64 -38.00 -0.34 -22.06
C LEU A 64 -38.97 0.85 -22.08
N SER A 65 -40.25 0.62 -21.77
CA SER A 65 -41.27 1.66 -21.72
C SER A 65 -41.23 2.54 -20.47
N HIS A 66 -40.71 2.02 -19.33
CA HIS A 66 -40.75 2.71 -18.03
C HIS A 66 -39.50 3.57 -17.74
N ASN A 67 -38.38 3.34 -18.42
CA ASN A 67 -37.11 4.03 -18.13
C ASN A 67 -36.60 4.95 -19.23
N GLY A 68 -37.46 5.32 -20.16
CA GLY A 68 -37.15 6.28 -21.22
C GLY A 68 -36.22 5.75 -22.32
N PHE A 69 -35.92 4.45 -22.34
CA PHE A 69 -35.22 3.81 -23.46
C PHE A 69 -36.12 3.76 -24.68
N LYS A 70 -35.65 4.39 -25.76
CA LYS A 70 -36.42 4.48 -27.02
C LYS A 70 -35.93 3.51 -28.08
N THR A 71 -34.69 3.04 -27.94
CA THR A 71 -34.01 2.22 -28.95
C THR A 71 -33.22 1.09 -28.31
N HIS A 72 -32.90 0.07 -29.10
CA HIS A 72 -31.95 -0.98 -28.70
C HIS A 72 -30.57 -0.43 -28.36
N ASP A 73 -30.16 0.68 -29.02
CA ASP A 73 -28.86 1.31 -28.76
C ASP A 73 -28.81 1.93 -27.35
N ASP A 74 -29.93 2.45 -26.85
CA ASP A 74 -29.98 2.94 -25.46
C ASP A 74 -29.71 1.82 -24.45
N VAL A 75 -30.31 0.65 -24.65
CA VAL A 75 -30.10 -0.55 -23.84
C VAL A 75 -28.65 -1.02 -23.94
N LEU A 76 -28.10 -1.09 -25.18
CA LEU A 76 -26.73 -1.50 -25.40
C LEU A 76 -25.73 -0.56 -24.73
N ASN A 77 -25.96 0.74 -24.83
CA ASN A 77 -25.10 1.74 -24.16
C ASN A 77 -25.08 1.58 -22.65
N GLU A 78 -26.24 1.29 -22.03
CA GLU A 78 -26.31 1.06 -20.58
C GLU A 78 -25.61 -0.26 -20.19
N LEU A 79 -25.76 -1.32 -20.98
CA LEU A 79 -25.05 -2.58 -20.76
C LEU A 79 -23.53 -2.39 -20.91
N VAL A 80 -23.08 -1.67 -21.93
CA VAL A 80 -21.66 -1.34 -22.11
C VAL A 80 -21.12 -0.60 -20.89
N LYS A 81 -21.81 0.41 -20.40
CA LYS A 81 -21.40 1.12 -19.15
C LYS A 81 -21.32 0.18 -17.94
N PHE A 82 -22.22 -0.80 -17.85
CA PHE A 82 -22.27 -1.74 -16.74
C PHE A 82 -21.17 -2.79 -16.79
N PHE A 83 -20.70 -3.21 -17.97
CA PHE A 83 -19.67 -4.24 -18.14
C PHE A 83 -18.29 -3.70 -18.50
N ASN A 84 -18.15 -2.42 -18.86
CA ASN A 84 -16.89 -1.83 -19.28
C ASN A 84 -16.01 -1.45 -18.08
N TYR A 85 -15.14 -2.37 -17.69
CA TYR A 85 -14.14 -2.19 -16.65
C TYR A 85 -12.76 -2.58 -17.19
N GLU A 86 -11.76 -1.76 -16.95
CA GLU A 86 -10.36 -2.06 -17.27
C GLU A 86 -9.73 -3.03 -16.25
N GLU A 87 -10.29 -3.08 -15.04
CA GLU A 87 -9.78 -3.87 -13.93
C GLU A 87 -10.74 -4.99 -13.56
N GLN A 88 -10.22 -5.91 -12.75
CA GLN A 88 -10.97 -7.00 -12.17
C GLN A 88 -12.16 -6.49 -11.35
N VAL A 89 -13.31 -7.10 -11.52
CA VAL A 89 -14.55 -6.76 -10.81
C VAL A 89 -15.02 -7.88 -9.92
N LYS A 90 -15.73 -7.55 -8.86
CA LYS A 90 -16.45 -8.54 -8.06
C LYS A 90 -17.75 -8.88 -8.78
N LEU A 91 -17.83 -10.11 -9.32
CA LEU A 91 -19.02 -10.67 -9.96
C LEU A 91 -19.73 -11.59 -8.98
N GLN A 92 -20.95 -11.24 -8.58
CA GLN A 92 -21.78 -12.00 -7.65
C GLN A 92 -23.15 -12.30 -8.28
N PHE A 93 -23.65 -13.52 -8.13
CA PHE A 93 -25.06 -13.80 -8.33
C PHE A 93 -25.84 -13.35 -7.09
N LYS A 94 -26.96 -12.65 -7.27
CA LYS A 94 -27.71 -12.08 -6.14
C LYS A 94 -28.18 -13.15 -5.14
N SER A 95 -28.42 -14.38 -5.60
CA SER A 95 -28.82 -15.52 -4.77
C SER A 95 -27.68 -16.17 -4.00
N LYS A 96 -26.43 -15.74 -4.21
CA LYS A 96 -25.23 -16.36 -3.63
C LYS A 96 -24.55 -15.42 -2.64
N ASP A 97 -23.93 -15.99 -1.62
CA ASP A 97 -23.14 -15.33 -0.59
C ASP A 97 -21.63 -15.32 -0.87
N TRP A 98 -21.28 -15.55 -2.13
CA TRP A 98 -19.92 -15.52 -2.64
C TRP A 98 -19.82 -14.75 -3.97
N TYR A 99 -18.64 -14.34 -4.36
CA TYR A 99 -18.34 -13.65 -5.62
C TYR A 99 -17.06 -14.19 -6.25
N TRP A 100 -16.88 -13.95 -7.55
CA TRP A 100 -15.61 -14.09 -8.26
C TRP A 100 -14.95 -12.74 -8.47
N ASN A 101 -13.62 -12.75 -8.54
CA ASN A 101 -12.83 -11.70 -9.14
C ASN A 101 -12.74 -11.98 -10.64
N ALA A 102 -13.43 -11.23 -11.46
CA ALA A 102 -13.67 -11.55 -12.87
C ALA A 102 -13.32 -10.39 -13.80
N TYR A 103 -13.06 -10.74 -15.06
CA TYR A 103 -13.03 -9.81 -16.19
C TYR A 103 -14.20 -10.13 -17.12
N PHE A 104 -14.65 -9.12 -17.88
CA PHE A 104 -15.62 -9.32 -18.94
C PHE A 104 -14.92 -9.19 -20.29
N GLU A 105 -15.28 -10.07 -21.21
CA GLU A 105 -14.78 -10.05 -22.59
C GLU A 105 -15.97 -9.89 -23.54
N GLY A 106 -15.87 -8.91 -24.45
CA GLY A 106 -16.92 -8.61 -25.42
C GLY A 106 -16.72 -9.33 -26.76
N PRO A 107 -17.54 -9.03 -27.78
CA PRO A 107 -18.54 -7.97 -27.81
C PRO A 107 -19.91 -8.38 -27.24
N ILE A 108 -20.67 -7.43 -26.69
CA ILE A 108 -22.10 -7.61 -26.38
C ILE A 108 -22.88 -7.50 -27.67
N LYS A 109 -23.60 -8.57 -28.04
CA LYS A 109 -24.42 -8.61 -29.25
C LYS A 109 -25.88 -8.77 -28.86
N LEU A 110 -26.71 -7.74 -29.05
CA LEU A 110 -28.15 -7.84 -28.88
C LEU A 110 -28.76 -8.29 -30.23
N HIS A 111 -29.51 -9.39 -30.22
CA HIS A 111 -30.26 -9.82 -31.44
C HIS A 111 -31.35 -8.80 -31.75
N LYS A 112 -31.37 -8.30 -33.00
CA LYS A 112 -32.32 -7.28 -33.45
C LYS A 112 -33.73 -7.81 -33.76
N GLU A 113 -33.92 -9.11 -33.71
CA GLU A 113 -35.27 -9.65 -33.88
C GLU A 113 -36.15 -9.26 -32.72
N PHE A 114 -37.35 -8.75 -33.02
CA PHE A 114 -38.38 -8.33 -32.05
C PHE A 114 -38.91 -9.45 -31.19
N ALA A 115 -38.19 -10.56 -31.02
CA ALA A 115 -38.49 -11.61 -30.09
C ALA A 115 -38.30 -11.09 -28.66
N ILE A 116 -39.38 -10.99 -27.99
CA ILE A 116 -39.45 -10.71 -26.55
C ILE A 116 -39.23 -12.02 -25.79
N PRO A 117 -38.28 -12.14 -24.85
CA PRO A 117 -37.33 -11.15 -24.33
C PRO A 117 -36.01 -11.03 -25.12
N VAL A 118 -35.37 -9.85 -25.05
CA VAL A 118 -34.04 -9.65 -25.65
C VAL A 118 -33.00 -10.44 -24.84
N LYS A 119 -32.29 -11.32 -25.53
CA LYS A 119 -31.27 -12.18 -24.93
C LYS A 119 -29.88 -11.83 -25.50
N PHE A 120 -28.86 -11.99 -24.67
CA PHE A 120 -27.46 -11.91 -25.06
C PHE A 120 -26.59 -12.71 -24.12
N THR A 121 -25.34 -12.88 -24.47
CA THR A 121 -24.36 -13.59 -23.65
C THR A 121 -23.18 -12.68 -23.35
N ILE A 122 -22.66 -12.71 -22.14
CA ILE A 122 -21.42 -12.05 -21.76
C ILE A 122 -20.40 -13.10 -21.34
N LYS A 123 -19.20 -13.03 -21.92
CA LYS A 123 -18.12 -13.92 -21.53
C LYS A 123 -17.43 -13.39 -20.28
N VAL A 124 -17.30 -14.25 -19.30
CA VAL A 124 -16.59 -14.03 -18.03
C VAL A 124 -15.25 -14.76 -18.08
N VAL A 125 -14.18 -14.07 -17.71
CA VAL A 125 -12.83 -14.63 -17.64
C VAL A 125 -12.35 -14.57 -16.19
N LEU A 126 -12.03 -15.73 -15.63
CA LEU A 126 -11.51 -15.89 -14.29
C LEU A 126 -10.02 -16.22 -14.35
N THR A 127 -9.16 -15.24 -14.08
CA THR A 127 -7.71 -15.44 -13.93
C THR A 127 -7.39 -16.01 -12.55
N ASP A 128 -8.23 -15.73 -11.57
CA ASP A 128 -8.28 -16.34 -10.24
C ASP A 128 -9.57 -17.18 -10.17
N PRO A 129 -9.49 -18.50 -10.22
CA PRO A 129 -10.66 -19.37 -10.36
C PRO A 129 -11.46 -19.58 -9.09
N TYR A 130 -11.03 -19.02 -7.96
CA TYR A 130 -11.73 -19.18 -6.69
C TYR A 130 -12.94 -18.28 -6.54
N LYS A 131 -13.96 -18.79 -5.88
CA LYS A 131 -15.06 -18.01 -5.33
C LYS A 131 -14.69 -17.56 -3.92
N TYR A 132 -15.02 -16.34 -3.57
CA TYR A 132 -14.75 -15.75 -2.26
C TYR A 132 -16.05 -15.48 -1.53
N SER A 133 -16.14 -15.84 -0.26
CA SER A 133 -17.25 -15.45 0.62
C SER A 133 -17.45 -13.93 0.59
N VAL A 134 -18.70 -13.47 0.56
CA VAL A 134 -19.01 -12.03 0.73
C VAL A 134 -18.63 -11.56 2.12
N THR A 135 -18.76 -12.45 3.10
CA THR A 135 -18.40 -12.18 4.50
C THR A 135 -16.92 -12.42 4.72
N GLY A 136 -16.22 -11.40 5.24
CA GLY A 136 -14.89 -11.57 5.78
C GLY A 136 -14.94 -11.93 7.25
N TYR A 137 -14.06 -12.80 7.67
CA TYR A 137 -13.92 -13.25 9.05
C TYR A 137 -12.67 -12.68 9.70
N LYS A 138 -12.71 -12.56 11.02
CA LYS A 138 -11.55 -12.19 11.83
C LYS A 138 -11.64 -12.87 13.20
N ASN A 139 -10.47 -13.19 13.74
CA ASN A 139 -10.35 -13.64 15.11
C ASN A 139 -9.08 -13.04 15.75
N THR A 140 -9.09 -12.84 17.06
CA THR A 140 -7.99 -12.29 17.82
C THR A 140 -7.37 -13.37 18.70
N ALA A 141 -6.06 -13.39 18.78
CA ALA A 141 -5.32 -14.36 19.58
C ALA A 141 -5.67 -14.22 21.07
N ILE A 142 -5.79 -15.36 21.75
CA ILE A 142 -5.91 -15.48 23.19
C ILE A 142 -4.74 -16.34 23.65
N SER A 143 -3.91 -15.82 24.57
CA SER A 143 -2.69 -16.52 25.04
C SER A 143 -1.80 -16.98 23.87
N ASP A 144 -1.57 -16.07 22.92
CA ASP A 144 -0.74 -16.28 21.73
C ASP A 144 -1.23 -17.40 20.76
N GLN A 145 -2.48 -17.84 20.90
CA GLN A 145 -3.15 -18.78 20.02
C GLN A 145 -4.35 -18.15 19.34
N VAL A 146 -4.53 -18.43 18.05
CA VAL A 146 -5.69 -17.97 17.30
C VAL A 146 -6.26 -19.07 16.44
N SER A 147 -7.54 -19.36 16.61
CA SER A 147 -8.27 -20.34 15.81
C SER A 147 -8.80 -19.68 14.53
N VAL A 148 -8.71 -20.40 13.43
CA VAL A 148 -9.29 -20.04 12.12
C VAL A 148 -10.19 -21.17 11.66
N VAL A 149 -11.43 -20.84 11.30
CA VAL A 149 -12.39 -21.80 10.72
C VAL A 149 -12.65 -21.39 9.28
N ASN A 150 -12.06 -22.11 8.34
CA ASN A 150 -12.30 -21.94 6.90
C ASN A 150 -13.44 -22.88 6.49
N SER A 151 -14.64 -22.36 6.32
CA SER A 151 -15.83 -23.13 5.89
C SER A 151 -15.88 -23.34 4.36
N GLY A 152 -14.87 -22.86 3.64
CA GLY A 152 -14.73 -23.05 2.19
C GLY A 152 -14.30 -24.47 1.80
N THR A 153 -14.23 -24.69 0.49
CA THR A 153 -13.77 -25.97 -0.10
C THR A 153 -12.33 -25.91 -0.60
N ALA A 154 -11.68 -24.76 -0.44
CA ALA A 154 -10.30 -24.53 -0.84
C ALA A 154 -9.53 -23.83 0.28
N ASP A 155 -8.20 -24.00 0.26
CA ASP A 155 -7.31 -23.34 1.20
C ASP A 155 -7.39 -21.82 1.05
N THR A 156 -7.35 -21.09 2.18
CA THR A 156 -7.49 -19.64 2.17
C THR A 156 -6.27 -18.93 2.75
N PRO A 157 -5.80 -17.83 2.12
CA PRO A 157 -4.74 -17.01 2.65
C PRO A 157 -5.23 -16.12 3.78
N LEU A 158 -4.32 -15.77 4.67
CA LEU A 158 -4.56 -14.95 5.83
C LEU A 158 -4.01 -13.54 5.64
N ILE A 159 -4.63 -12.59 6.33
CA ILE A 159 -4.05 -11.29 6.65
C ILE A 159 -3.84 -11.27 8.15
N VAL A 160 -2.58 -11.09 8.58
CA VAL A 160 -2.20 -11.03 9.99
C VAL A 160 -1.88 -9.59 10.35
N GLU A 161 -2.46 -9.10 11.42
CA GLU A 161 -2.17 -7.79 12.01
C GLU A 161 -1.76 -8.01 13.46
N ALA A 162 -0.49 -7.76 13.77
CA ALA A 162 0.08 -7.95 15.10
C ALA A 162 0.61 -6.61 15.64
N ARG A 163 0.03 -6.12 16.73
CA ARG A 163 0.50 -4.93 17.42
C ARG A 163 1.41 -5.32 18.56
N ALA A 164 2.65 -4.81 18.55
CA ALA A 164 3.61 -5.09 19.60
C ALA A 164 3.24 -4.39 20.92
N ILE A 165 3.12 -5.13 21.99
CA ILE A 165 2.95 -4.63 23.36
C ILE A 165 4.28 -4.53 24.11
N LYS A 166 5.31 -5.23 23.60
CA LYS A 166 6.71 -5.15 24.02
C LYS A 166 7.64 -5.09 22.81
N PRO A 167 8.85 -4.55 22.94
CA PRO A 167 9.85 -4.62 21.87
C PRO A 167 10.24 -6.06 21.55
N SER A 168 10.52 -6.35 20.25
CA SER A 168 10.92 -7.67 19.80
C SER A 168 11.95 -7.62 18.67
N SER A 169 12.81 -8.64 18.61
CA SER A 169 13.74 -8.89 17.51
C SER A 169 13.11 -9.69 16.37
N TYR A 170 11.91 -10.27 16.59
CA TYR A 170 11.20 -11.03 15.56
C TYR A 170 9.70 -11.09 15.84
N PHE A 171 8.95 -11.46 14.80
CA PHE A 171 7.56 -11.93 14.88
C PHE A 171 7.46 -13.24 14.11
N MET A 172 6.81 -14.24 14.68
CA MET A 172 6.55 -15.51 14.02
C MET A 172 5.10 -15.93 14.24
N ILE A 173 4.50 -16.52 13.20
CA ILE A 173 3.20 -17.20 13.26
C ILE A 173 3.33 -18.57 12.62
N THR A 174 2.87 -19.61 13.31
CA THR A 174 2.97 -21.01 12.87
C THR A 174 1.60 -21.65 12.78
N LYS A 175 1.41 -22.51 11.78
CA LYS A 175 0.27 -23.43 11.66
C LYS A 175 0.66 -24.84 12.14
N ASN A 176 1.91 -25.24 11.84
CA ASN A 176 2.51 -26.53 12.23
C ASN A 176 4.05 -26.39 12.13
N ASP A 177 4.78 -27.47 12.28
CA ASP A 177 6.25 -27.47 12.26
C ASP A 177 6.85 -27.07 10.90
N GLU A 178 6.11 -27.23 9.79
CA GLU A 178 6.58 -26.94 8.44
C GLU A 178 6.06 -25.60 7.91
N ASP A 179 4.82 -25.24 8.27
CA ASP A 179 4.12 -24.04 7.79
C ASP A 179 4.22 -22.91 8.82
N TYR A 180 5.23 -22.08 8.69
CA TYR A 180 5.41 -20.89 9.51
C TYR A 180 5.89 -19.68 8.69
N PHE A 181 5.56 -18.49 9.16
CA PHE A 181 6.09 -17.24 8.66
C PHE A 181 6.83 -16.50 9.78
N MET A 182 8.04 -16.06 9.49
CA MET A 182 8.86 -15.30 10.44
C MET A 182 9.54 -14.11 9.77
N VAL A 183 9.57 -12.99 10.48
CA VAL A 183 10.36 -11.81 10.18
C VAL A 183 11.24 -11.48 11.36
N GLY A 184 12.51 -11.15 11.10
CA GLY A 184 13.52 -10.91 12.14
C GLY A 184 14.36 -12.14 12.48
N ASP A 185 15.02 -12.08 13.66
CA ASP A 185 16.00 -13.08 14.12
C ASP A 185 15.61 -13.55 15.54
N ASP A 186 15.34 -14.86 15.68
CA ASP A 186 14.97 -15.51 16.93
C ASP A 186 16.16 -16.20 17.67
N GLU A 187 17.38 -16.03 17.17
CA GLU A 187 18.60 -16.67 17.71
C GLU A 187 18.86 -16.24 19.17
N VAL A 188 18.54 -17.12 20.11
CA VAL A 188 18.59 -16.84 21.56
C VAL A 188 20.01 -16.61 22.11
N THR A 189 21.04 -17.04 21.38
CA THR A 189 22.45 -16.91 21.83
C THR A 189 23.03 -15.53 21.55
N LYS A 190 22.37 -14.69 20.73
CA LYS A 190 22.83 -13.36 20.38
C LYS A 190 22.32 -12.31 21.35
N GLU A 191 23.13 -11.30 21.63
CA GLU A 191 22.71 -10.12 22.38
C GLU A 191 21.60 -9.39 21.63
N VAL A 192 20.51 -9.07 22.32
CA VAL A 192 19.38 -8.26 21.80
C VAL A 192 19.42 -6.90 22.43
N LYS A 193 19.53 -5.85 21.61
CA LYS A 193 19.50 -4.47 22.07
C LYS A 193 18.88 -3.59 20.99
N ASP A 194 18.26 -2.50 21.39
CA ASP A 194 17.82 -1.48 20.46
C ASP A 194 19.01 -0.60 20.04
N TYR A 195 19.49 -0.83 18.81
CA TYR A 195 20.56 -0.04 18.19
C TYR A 195 20.03 1.13 17.36
N MET A 196 18.70 1.31 17.31
CA MET A 196 18.03 2.40 16.62
C MET A 196 16.95 3.04 17.49
N PRO A 197 17.28 3.49 18.72
CA PRO A 197 16.28 4.03 19.63
C PRO A 197 15.60 5.28 19.03
N PRO A 198 14.28 5.39 19.17
CA PRO A 198 13.54 6.56 18.71
C PRO A 198 13.97 7.81 19.51
N VAL A 199 14.21 8.90 18.78
CA VAL A 199 14.53 10.22 19.35
C VAL A 199 13.31 11.13 19.31
N TYR A 200 12.60 11.14 18.17
CA TYR A 200 11.39 11.92 18.02
C TYR A 200 10.49 11.30 16.94
N HIS A 201 9.22 11.08 17.28
CA HIS A 201 8.20 10.61 16.37
C HIS A 201 6.99 11.54 16.40
N SER A 202 6.37 11.79 15.26
CA SER A 202 5.12 12.55 15.14
C SER A 202 4.31 12.08 13.96
N GLU A 203 3.03 11.84 14.18
CA GLU A 203 1.98 11.69 13.16
C GLU A 203 1.29 13.04 12.88
N PHE A 204 1.87 14.13 13.36
CA PHE A 204 1.34 15.49 13.24
C PHE A 204 -0.12 15.64 13.68
N ARG A 205 -0.49 15.03 14.80
CA ARG A 205 -1.81 15.19 15.42
C ARG A 205 -1.94 16.53 16.14
N ASP A 206 -0.82 17.18 16.45
CA ASP A 206 -0.71 18.51 16.97
C ASP A 206 0.62 19.17 16.56
N PHE A 207 0.79 20.44 16.89
CA PHE A 207 2.01 21.23 16.65
C PHE A 207 2.70 21.66 17.95
N LYS A 208 2.51 20.93 19.06
CA LYS A 208 3.21 21.24 20.32
C LYS A 208 4.72 21.19 20.13
N GLY A 209 5.40 22.27 20.50
CA GLY A 209 6.85 22.40 20.38
C GLY A 209 7.35 22.69 18.96
N TRP A 210 6.47 22.97 18.02
CA TRP A 210 6.82 23.49 16.70
C TRP A 210 6.71 25.01 16.67
N THR A 211 7.67 25.68 16.03
CA THR A 211 7.72 27.14 15.85
C THR A 211 7.61 27.46 14.38
N LYS A 212 6.81 28.46 14.03
CA LYS A 212 6.67 28.95 12.65
C LYS A 212 8.02 29.43 12.13
N MET A 213 8.36 29.07 10.88
CA MET A 213 9.57 29.50 10.20
C MET A 213 9.39 30.84 9.49
N ILE A 214 10.50 31.50 9.20
CA ILE A 214 10.60 32.65 8.30
C ILE A 214 11.25 32.21 6.99
N THR A 215 11.24 33.06 5.96
CA THR A 215 11.76 32.72 4.62
C THR A 215 13.25 32.39 4.65
N GLU A 216 14.01 33.07 5.49
CA GLU A 216 15.45 32.88 5.66
C GLU A 216 15.82 31.51 6.24
N ASP A 217 14.89 30.87 6.91
CA ASP A 217 15.06 29.50 7.45
C ASP A 217 14.95 28.40 6.35
N ILE A 218 14.40 28.73 5.18
CA ILE A 218 14.11 27.76 4.09
C ILE A 218 15.18 27.90 3.00
N PRO A 219 15.66 26.77 2.42
CA PRO A 219 16.60 26.85 1.31
C PRO A 219 15.96 27.52 0.08
N SER A 220 16.76 28.25 -0.70
CA SER A 220 16.31 28.90 -1.93
C SER A 220 16.29 28.01 -3.17
N ASN A 221 16.80 26.79 -3.06
CA ASN A 221 16.92 25.80 -4.13
C ASN A 221 15.75 24.77 -4.14
N ASP A 222 16.00 23.58 -4.68
CA ASP A 222 15.02 22.46 -4.69
C ASP A 222 14.45 22.24 -3.28
N LEU A 223 13.15 21.94 -3.20
CA LEU A 223 12.37 21.74 -1.99
C LEU A 223 12.16 22.99 -1.11
N GLY A 224 12.69 24.13 -1.49
CA GLY A 224 12.55 25.38 -0.74
C GLY A 224 11.58 26.39 -1.37
N GLY A 225 11.61 27.62 -0.87
CA GLY A 225 10.76 28.72 -1.34
C GLY A 225 10.58 29.81 -0.28
N LYS A 226 9.47 30.53 -0.34
CA LYS A 226 9.12 31.58 0.62
C LYS A 226 8.15 31.05 1.67
N VAL A 227 8.26 31.51 2.90
CA VAL A 227 7.27 31.25 3.95
C VAL A 227 6.20 32.34 3.87
N GLY A 228 4.95 31.93 3.68
CA GLY A 228 3.79 32.82 3.52
C GLY A 228 2.50 32.02 3.63
N GLY A 229 2.44 31.09 4.57
CA GLY A 229 1.28 30.24 4.84
C GLY A 229 1.26 29.76 6.28
N ASP A 230 0.26 28.98 6.62
CA ASP A 230 0.06 28.37 7.93
C ASP A 230 -0.18 26.88 7.79
N PHE A 231 0.17 26.11 8.81
CA PHE A 231 -0.21 24.71 8.94
C PHE A 231 -1.48 24.57 9.78
N VAL A 232 -2.36 23.69 9.35
CA VAL A 232 -3.49 23.20 10.13
C VAL A 232 -3.44 21.67 10.17
N ILE A 233 -4.02 21.07 11.20
CA ILE A 233 -4.20 19.62 11.24
C ILE A 233 -5.16 19.20 10.12
N SER A 234 -4.86 18.11 9.46
CA SER A 234 -5.70 17.53 8.43
C SER A 234 -7.08 17.14 8.98
N ASN A 235 -8.13 17.23 8.16
CA ASN A 235 -9.48 16.77 8.51
C ASN A 235 -9.56 15.27 8.79
N LEU A 236 -8.52 14.50 8.44
CA LEU A 236 -8.41 13.07 8.74
C LEU A 236 -7.97 12.79 10.20
N GLY A 237 -7.71 13.84 11.00
CA GLY A 237 -7.24 13.71 12.39
C GLY A 237 -5.76 13.31 12.53
N GLU A 238 -5.07 13.12 11.43
CA GLU A 238 -3.62 12.88 11.35
C GLU A 238 -3.03 13.67 10.19
N GLY A 239 -1.75 14.05 10.34
CA GLY A 239 -1.06 14.83 9.34
C GLY A 239 -1.46 16.31 9.31
N TYR A 240 -0.75 17.07 8.53
CA TYR A 240 -0.99 18.51 8.38
C TYR A 240 -1.25 18.90 6.93
N LYS A 241 -1.91 20.04 6.78
CA LYS A 241 -2.17 20.71 5.52
C LYS A 241 -1.67 22.14 5.58
N ALA A 242 -1.01 22.61 4.51
CA ALA A 242 -0.67 24.03 4.35
C ALA A 242 -1.89 24.83 3.85
N THR A 243 -2.09 26.01 4.42
CA THR A 243 -3.21 26.92 4.12
C THR A 243 -2.74 28.37 4.14
N ASN A 244 -3.66 29.31 3.85
CA ASN A 244 -3.46 30.76 4.00
C ASN A 244 -2.22 31.28 3.24
N PHE A 245 -2.00 30.78 2.02
CA PHE A 245 -0.86 31.19 1.21
C PHE A 245 -0.92 32.67 0.85
N SER A 246 0.19 33.39 1.03
CA SER A 246 0.34 34.76 0.57
C SER A 246 0.48 34.84 -0.96
N ASP A 247 0.32 36.03 -1.53
CA ASP A 247 0.39 36.30 -2.97
C ASP A 247 1.84 36.48 -3.48
N ALA A 248 2.86 36.14 -2.70
CA ALA A 248 4.25 36.25 -3.10
C ALA A 248 4.52 35.42 -4.35
N LYS A 249 5.35 35.95 -5.29
CA LYS A 249 5.68 35.25 -6.54
C LYS A 249 6.53 34.00 -6.30
N GLY A 250 6.26 32.94 -7.08
CA GLY A 250 7.03 31.68 -7.09
C GLY A 250 6.49 30.67 -6.08
N TRP A 251 7.39 29.90 -5.49
CA TRP A 251 7.06 28.90 -4.46
C TRP A 251 6.78 29.59 -3.14
N VAL A 252 5.58 29.39 -2.62
CA VAL A 252 5.10 29.94 -1.34
C VAL A 252 4.45 28.85 -0.53
N GLY A 253 4.85 28.73 0.73
CA GLY A 253 4.39 27.64 1.59
C GLY A 253 4.34 27.99 3.06
N ALA A 254 3.85 27.04 3.83
CA ALA A 254 3.93 27.05 5.28
C ALA A 254 5.21 26.31 5.72
N GLY A 255 5.83 26.78 6.79
CA GLY A 255 7.02 26.19 7.38
C GLY A 255 6.96 26.22 8.91
N ALA A 256 7.37 25.11 9.53
CA ALA A 256 7.54 25.02 10.97
C ALA A 256 8.79 24.21 11.33
N LYS A 257 9.46 24.57 12.41
CA LYS A 257 10.69 23.91 12.89
C LYS A 257 10.59 23.51 14.36
N ARG A 258 11.36 22.49 14.73
CA ARG A 258 11.42 21.96 16.10
C ARG A 258 12.81 21.44 16.41
N GLY A 259 13.28 21.73 17.64
CA GLY A 259 14.47 21.08 18.20
C GLY A 259 14.22 19.61 18.53
N LEU A 260 15.20 18.76 18.24
CA LEU A 260 15.22 17.37 18.69
C LEU A 260 15.62 17.30 20.17
N PRO A 261 15.15 16.30 20.94
CA PRO A 261 15.52 16.11 22.35
C PRO A 261 17.03 15.95 22.57
N LYS A 262 17.74 15.41 21.56
CA LYS A 262 19.20 15.32 21.51
C LYS A 262 19.70 15.40 20.08
N ALA A 263 20.96 15.82 19.90
CA ALA A 263 21.64 15.78 18.61
C ALA A 263 21.98 14.33 18.23
N MET A 264 21.76 13.98 16.95
CA MET A 264 22.05 12.66 16.43
C MET A 264 23.23 12.73 15.46
N THR A 265 24.32 12.03 15.78
CA THR A 265 25.49 11.92 14.88
C THR A 265 25.20 10.94 13.75
N ASP A 266 24.91 9.71 14.08
CA ASP A 266 24.40 8.74 13.12
C ASP A 266 22.88 8.63 13.32
N PHE A 267 22.13 8.69 12.22
CA PHE A 267 20.67 8.83 12.31
C PHE A 267 19.93 8.18 11.15
N GLN A 268 18.67 7.89 11.39
CA GLN A 268 17.68 7.61 10.36
C GLN A 268 16.49 8.54 10.53
N ILE A 269 16.15 9.25 9.49
CA ILE A 269 15.01 10.15 9.44
C ILE A 269 14.10 9.69 8.32
N THR A 270 12.83 9.39 8.65
CA THR A 270 11.80 9.03 7.68
C THR A 270 10.70 10.08 7.70
N TYR A 271 10.47 10.72 6.57
CA TYR A 271 9.39 11.66 6.35
C TYR A 271 8.31 11.00 5.49
N LYS A 272 7.05 11.12 5.92
CA LYS A 272 5.88 10.54 5.28
C LYS A 272 4.94 11.64 4.82
N CYS A 273 4.45 11.56 3.57
CA CYS A 273 3.47 12.51 3.05
C CYS A 273 2.40 11.83 2.20
N ILE A 274 1.27 12.49 2.05
CA ILE A 274 0.22 12.15 1.11
C ILE A 274 0.18 13.20 0.00
N VAL A 275 0.01 12.76 -1.24
CA VAL A 275 -0.02 13.60 -2.43
C VAL A 275 -1.36 13.41 -3.14
N GLU A 276 -2.11 14.50 -3.29
CA GLU A 276 -3.38 14.55 -4.02
C GLU A 276 -3.09 14.82 -5.50
N GLN A 277 -3.03 13.76 -6.30
CA GLN A 277 -2.72 13.86 -7.73
C GLN A 277 -3.96 14.03 -8.62
N LYS A 278 -5.16 14.14 -8.04
CA LYS A 278 -6.40 14.32 -8.80
C LYS A 278 -6.32 15.61 -9.64
N GLY A 279 -6.07 15.43 -10.91
CA GLY A 279 -5.75 16.53 -11.82
C GLY A 279 -4.23 16.82 -11.84
N LYS A 280 -3.86 17.88 -12.56
CA LYS A 280 -2.49 18.34 -12.71
C LYS A 280 -2.25 19.52 -11.78
N GLY A 281 -0.98 19.83 -11.47
CA GLY A 281 -0.64 20.95 -10.60
C GLY A 281 0.81 20.92 -10.18
N ALA A 282 1.30 22.01 -9.59
CA ALA A 282 2.62 22.09 -9.00
C ALA A 282 2.54 22.09 -7.46
N GLY A 283 3.43 21.37 -6.81
CA GLY A 283 3.49 21.29 -5.35
C GLY A 283 4.82 20.74 -4.88
N ARG A 284 5.16 20.98 -3.64
CA ARG A 284 6.29 20.37 -2.94
C ARG A 284 6.04 20.25 -1.46
N THR A 285 6.60 19.22 -0.85
CA THR A 285 6.66 19.05 0.59
C THR A 285 8.01 18.47 0.99
N ALA A 286 8.58 18.94 2.08
CA ALA A 286 9.92 18.56 2.49
C ALA A 286 10.08 18.54 4.00
N GLN A 287 11.04 17.74 4.45
CA GLN A 287 11.66 17.86 5.76
C GLN A 287 13.08 18.38 5.58
N HIS A 288 13.40 19.47 6.27
CA HIS A 288 14.74 20.04 6.36
C HIS A 288 15.35 19.66 7.71
N ILE A 289 16.66 19.48 7.72
CA ILE A 289 17.44 19.04 8.88
C ILE A 289 18.53 20.06 9.09
N TYR A 290 18.68 20.54 10.33
CA TYR A 290 19.68 21.56 10.71
C TYR A 290 20.55 21.03 11.84
N ASP A 291 21.75 21.59 11.99
CA ASP A 291 22.62 21.38 13.13
C ASP A 291 22.19 22.24 14.35
N SER A 292 22.96 22.18 15.44
CA SER A 292 22.71 22.95 16.67
C SER A 292 22.79 24.46 16.47
N ASP A 293 23.54 24.91 15.47
CA ASP A 293 23.73 26.34 15.15
C ASP A 293 22.65 26.86 14.21
N GLY A 294 21.68 26.01 13.84
CA GLY A 294 20.60 26.35 12.93
C GLY A 294 21.05 26.38 11.46
N LYS A 295 22.23 25.85 11.14
CA LYS A 295 22.70 25.74 9.75
C LYS A 295 22.11 24.49 9.09
N LEU A 296 21.59 24.68 7.89
CA LEU A 296 20.99 23.60 7.10
C LEU A 296 22.02 22.49 6.83
N LEU A 297 21.63 21.24 7.10
CA LEU A 297 22.45 20.04 6.92
C LEU A 297 21.94 19.17 5.77
N ALA A 298 20.64 18.98 5.67
CA ALA A 298 20.04 18.19 4.62
C ALA A 298 18.58 18.59 4.35
N SER A 299 18.10 18.29 3.16
CA SER A 299 16.68 18.37 2.78
C SER A 299 16.27 17.09 2.09
N ILE A 300 15.13 16.54 2.47
CA ILE A 300 14.50 15.40 1.82
C ILE A 300 13.02 15.74 1.55
N GLY A 301 12.54 15.51 0.35
CA GLY A 301 11.16 15.84 0.04
C GLY A 301 10.68 15.31 -1.31
N TYR A 302 9.39 15.52 -1.51
CA TYR A 302 8.68 15.19 -2.75
C TYR A 302 8.23 16.48 -3.44
N GLU A 303 8.45 16.56 -4.74
CA GLU A 303 8.01 17.70 -5.53
C GLU A 303 7.45 17.31 -6.88
N ASN A 304 6.46 18.06 -7.37
CA ASN A 304 6.02 18.09 -8.76
C ASN A 304 6.17 19.52 -9.28
N LYS A 305 7.21 19.76 -10.08
CA LYS A 305 7.52 21.08 -10.66
C LYS A 305 6.62 21.43 -11.84
N TYR A 306 6.06 20.42 -12.50
CA TYR A 306 5.35 20.58 -13.76
C TYR A 306 3.86 20.72 -13.50
N HIS A 307 3.31 21.90 -13.72
CA HIS A 307 1.88 22.15 -13.48
C HIS A 307 0.93 21.40 -14.43
N ASP A 308 1.44 20.93 -15.57
CA ASP A 308 0.72 20.23 -16.63
C ASP A 308 0.91 18.71 -16.65
N ARG A 309 1.74 18.18 -15.74
CA ARG A 309 2.11 16.76 -15.68
C ARG A 309 2.09 16.24 -14.24
N LYS A 310 1.93 14.93 -14.07
CA LYS A 310 2.00 14.23 -12.77
C LYS A 310 3.34 13.50 -12.64
N ILE A 311 4.44 14.20 -12.79
CA ILE A 311 5.80 13.64 -12.72
C ILE A 311 6.42 14.06 -11.38
N GLY A 312 6.16 13.27 -10.34
CA GLY A 312 6.73 13.54 -9.03
C GLY A 312 8.17 13.08 -8.92
N HIS A 313 8.98 13.86 -8.19
CA HIS A 313 10.37 13.57 -7.88
C HIS A 313 10.58 13.50 -6.37
N ILE A 314 11.43 12.57 -5.93
CA ILE A 314 12.00 12.60 -4.58
C ILE A 314 13.41 13.13 -4.68
N VAL A 315 13.67 14.18 -3.91
CA VAL A 315 14.96 14.88 -3.94
C VAL A 315 15.60 14.83 -2.55
N VAL A 316 16.92 14.55 -2.52
CA VAL A 316 17.75 14.69 -1.32
C VAL A 316 18.95 15.55 -1.64
N THR A 317 19.09 16.63 -0.87
CA THR A 317 20.20 17.58 -0.97
C THR A 317 20.89 17.69 0.38
N LEU A 318 22.20 17.54 0.41
CA LEU A 318 23.06 17.80 1.57
C LEU A 318 23.69 19.19 1.45
N TYR A 319 24.02 19.78 2.59
CA TYR A 319 24.64 21.12 2.66
C TYR A 319 25.92 21.06 3.53
N ASN A 320 27.02 21.56 3.01
CA ASN A 320 28.26 21.63 3.76
C ASN A 320 28.22 22.77 4.81
N GLN A 321 29.33 22.98 5.54
CA GLN A 321 29.41 24.05 6.57
C GLN A 321 29.25 25.47 6.01
N LYS A 322 29.57 25.65 4.71
CA LYS A 322 29.40 26.94 4.02
C LYS A 322 27.98 27.16 3.51
N GLY A 323 27.14 26.11 3.55
CA GLY A 323 25.78 26.15 2.99
C GLY A 323 25.72 25.74 1.51
N ASP A 324 26.82 25.27 0.91
CA ASP A 324 26.78 24.84 -0.49
C ASP A 324 26.00 23.56 -0.64
N PRO A 325 25.04 23.50 -1.58
CA PRO A 325 24.18 22.34 -1.78
C PRO A 325 24.86 21.25 -2.62
N LYS A 326 24.63 19.99 -2.26
CA LYS A 326 24.97 18.81 -3.05
C LYS A 326 23.77 17.90 -3.16
N LYS A 327 23.12 17.86 -4.32
CA LYS A 327 22.06 16.90 -4.61
C LYS A 327 22.68 15.51 -4.74
N ILE A 328 22.29 14.60 -3.86
CA ILE A 328 22.76 13.21 -3.83
C ILE A 328 21.73 12.21 -4.37
N TYR A 329 20.46 12.64 -4.45
CA TYR A 329 19.37 11.82 -4.94
C TYR A 329 18.33 12.68 -5.67
N ASP A 330 17.88 12.18 -6.81
CA ASP A 330 16.76 12.74 -7.59
C ASP A 330 16.10 11.58 -8.32
N TYR A 331 14.97 11.10 -7.76
CA TYR A 331 14.26 9.93 -8.26
C TYR A 331 12.88 10.33 -8.81
N GLN A 332 12.72 10.17 -10.10
CA GLN A 332 11.44 10.36 -10.77
C GLN A 332 10.54 9.14 -10.56
N ASN A 333 9.28 9.35 -10.22
CA ASN A 333 8.28 8.29 -10.11
C ASN A 333 8.21 7.44 -11.38
N LYS A 334 7.97 6.14 -11.21
CA LYS A 334 7.67 5.24 -12.33
C LYS A 334 6.34 5.61 -13.02
N PRO A 335 6.18 5.32 -14.32
CA PRO A 335 4.97 5.64 -15.07
C PRO A 335 3.67 5.15 -14.45
N ILE A 336 3.68 4.00 -13.76
CA ILE A 336 2.51 3.47 -13.04
C ILE A 336 1.92 4.47 -12.03
N MET A 337 2.75 5.39 -11.51
CA MET A 337 2.32 6.40 -10.54
C MET A 337 1.55 7.56 -11.15
N TYR A 338 1.67 7.79 -12.49
CA TYR A 338 1.14 8.99 -13.13
C TYR A 338 -0.39 9.00 -13.22
N ASN A 339 -1.03 7.84 -13.21
CA ASN A 339 -2.49 7.72 -13.33
C ASN A 339 -3.20 7.58 -11.97
N LEU A 340 -2.44 7.57 -10.88
CA LEU A 340 -3.03 7.48 -9.54
C LEU A 340 -3.54 8.84 -9.07
N ASP A 341 -4.67 8.84 -8.37
CA ASP A 341 -5.28 10.06 -7.85
C ASP A 341 -4.74 10.47 -6.50
N ARG A 342 -4.37 9.50 -5.66
CA ARG A 342 -3.84 9.74 -4.32
C ARG A 342 -2.77 8.72 -3.97
N ILE A 343 -1.60 9.19 -3.56
CA ILE A 343 -0.47 8.33 -3.18
C ILE A 343 0.07 8.70 -1.80
N VAL A 344 0.57 7.71 -1.09
CA VAL A 344 1.37 7.92 0.13
C VAL A 344 2.82 7.64 -0.20
N VAL A 345 3.69 8.57 0.17
CA VAL A 345 5.12 8.55 -0.14
C VAL A 345 5.91 8.55 1.15
N TYR A 346 6.81 7.60 1.28
CA TYR A 346 7.79 7.52 2.32
C TYR A 346 9.17 7.87 1.76
N MET A 347 9.91 8.67 2.50
CA MET A 347 11.24 9.13 2.13
C MET A 347 12.13 9.01 3.35
N ARG A 348 13.19 8.20 3.24
CA ARG A 348 14.15 7.95 4.32
C ARG A 348 15.52 8.47 3.94
N LEU A 349 16.14 9.17 4.85
CA LEU A 349 17.57 9.50 4.83
C LEU A 349 18.23 8.88 6.06
N ARG A 350 19.21 8.02 5.83
CA ARG A 350 20.02 7.39 6.88
C ARG A 350 21.47 7.80 6.69
N ARG A 351 22.15 8.11 7.80
CA ARG A 351 23.60 8.34 7.84
C ARG A 351 24.25 7.43 8.88
N VAL A 352 25.32 6.75 8.48
CA VAL A 352 26.21 6.00 9.37
C VAL A 352 27.64 6.35 8.98
N GLY A 353 28.34 7.05 9.87
CA GLY A 353 29.66 7.61 9.55
C GLY A 353 29.60 8.53 8.34
N ASN A 354 30.35 8.21 7.27
CA ASN A 354 30.36 8.96 6.03
C ASN A 354 29.42 8.39 4.93
N LYS A 355 28.66 7.37 5.24
CA LYS A 355 27.74 6.72 4.30
C LYS A 355 26.33 7.26 4.50
N PHE A 356 25.71 7.70 3.41
CA PHE A 356 24.31 8.07 3.33
C PHE A 356 23.53 7.02 2.54
N SER A 357 22.41 6.55 3.07
CA SER A 357 21.50 5.65 2.38
C SER A 357 20.13 6.32 2.27
N ILE A 358 19.59 6.33 1.06
CA ILE A 358 18.28 6.90 0.76
C ILE A 358 17.37 5.76 0.32
N LYS A 359 16.15 5.70 0.88
CA LYS A 359 15.13 4.74 0.49
C LYS A 359 13.79 5.44 0.33
N THR A 360 13.03 5.06 -0.68
CA THR A 360 11.66 5.51 -0.88
C THR A 360 10.76 4.34 -1.19
N TRP A 361 9.52 4.40 -0.68
CA TRP A 361 8.46 3.46 -1.05
C TRP A 361 7.12 4.18 -1.06
N LYS A 362 6.20 3.72 -1.92
CA LYS A 362 4.96 4.43 -2.23
C LYS A 362 3.79 3.46 -2.36
N PHE A 363 2.62 3.92 -1.96
CA PHE A 363 1.37 3.17 -2.03
C PHE A 363 0.30 3.93 -2.80
N ASP A 364 -0.56 3.20 -3.49
CA ASP A 364 -1.86 3.71 -3.96
C ASP A 364 -2.81 3.78 -2.77
N HIS A 365 -3.07 4.99 -2.25
CA HIS A 365 -3.90 5.16 -1.06
C HIS A 365 -5.39 4.81 -1.29
N ILE A 366 -5.84 4.73 -2.54
CA ILE A 366 -7.23 4.40 -2.87
C ILE A 366 -7.41 2.88 -2.93
N LYS A 367 -6.50 2.17 -3.60
CA LYS A 367 -6.59 0.71 -3.78
C LYS A 367 -6.02 -0.08 -2.59
N ASP A 368 -5.03 0.47 -1.91
CA ASP A 368 -4.38 -0.11 -0.73
C ASP A 368 -4.36 0.90 0.42
N PRO A 369 -5.53 1.23 1.01
CA PRO A 369 -5.61 2.16 2.13
C PRO A 369 -4.86 1.66 3.37
N ASP A 370 -4.73 0.35 3.53
CA ASP A 370 -4.00 -0.30 4.61
C ASP A 370 -2.49 -0.35 4.39
N ARG A 371 -2.00 0.05 3.20
CA ARG A 371 -0.57 0.15 2.85
C ARG A 371 0.20 -1.15 3.05
N ARG A 372 -0.36 -2.23 2.52
CA ARG A 372 0.20 -3.58 2.65
C ARG A 372 1.26 -3.90 1.59
N LYS A 373 1.12 -3.35 0.38
CA LYS A 373 2.00 -3.65 -0.75
C LYS A 373 2.43 -2.38 -1.49
N PRO A 374 3.71 -1.98 -1.41
CA PRO A 374 4.20 -0.82 -2.14
C PRO A 374 4.20 -1.09 -3.65
N ILE A 375 3.91 -0.05 -4.44
CA ILE A 375 3.82 -0.12 -5.91
C ILE A 375 5.04 0.50 -6.60
N ASP A 376 5.80 1.34 -5.89
CA ASP A 376 7.04 1.91 -6.37
C ASP A 376 8.03 2.02 -5.22
N MET A 377 9.24 1.51 -5.43
CA MET A 377 10.33 1.53 -4.46
C MET A 377 11.63 1.84 -5.18
N ASP A 378 12.52 2.56 -4.49
CA ASP A 378 13.91 2.79 -4.91
C ASP A 378 14.82 2.96 -3.70
N GLU A 379 16.10 2.62 -3.88
CA GLU A 379 17.11 2.72 -2.86
C GLU A 379 18.45 3.12 -3.47
N LYS A 380 19.17 4.00 -2.80
CA LYS A 380 20.48 4.48 -3.25
C LYS A 380 21.40 4.72 -2.07
N GLU A 381 22.68 4.43 -2.27
CA GLU A 381 23.76 4.77 -1.33
C GLU A 381 24.66 5.85 -1.92
N TRP A 382 25.18 6.70 -1.06
CA TRP A 382 26.16 7.74 -1.39
C TRP A 382 27.18 7.86 -0.27
N ILE A 383 28.48 8.03 -0.64
CA ILE A 383 29.59 8.13 0.31
C ILE A 383 30.16 9.55 0.30
N ASP A 384 30.21 10.17 1.46
CA ASP A 384 30.88 11.45 1.70
C ASP A 384 32.40 11.25 1.89
N GLY A 385 33.10 11.10 0.78
CA GLY A 385 34.55 10.84 0.80
C GLY A 385 35.39 11.98 1.43
N GLY A 386 34.90 13.20 1.36
CA GLY A 386 35.55 14.36 1.96
C GLY A 386 35.13 14.71 3.38
N LYS A 387 34.15 13.97 3.94
CA LYS A 387 33.56 14.21 5.28
C LYS A 387 33.00 15.63 5.46
N PHE A 388 32.44 16.23 4.39
CA PHE A 388 31.91 17.59 4.44
C PHE A 388 30.52 17.72 5.07
N TYR A 389 29.81 16.60 5.24
CA TYR A 389 28.38 16.56 5.66
C TYR A 389 28.18 15.79 6.98
N GLN A 390 29.16 15.86 7.92
CA GLN A 390 29.22 15.05 9.13
C GLN A 390 28.62 15.72 10.37
N ARG A 391 27.99 16.91 10.23
CA ARG A 391 27.42 17.63 11.39
C ARG A 391 26.26 16.83 12.01
N PRO A 392 26.09 16.86 13.34
CA PRO A 392 24.94 16.22 14.00
C PRO A 392 23.62 16.90 13.63
N ALA A 393 22.56 16.10 13.45
CA ALA A 393 21.19 16.58 13.28
C ALA A 393 20.61 16.98 14.62
N SER A 394 20.18 18.23 14.77
CA SER A 394 19.67 18.79 16.06
C SER A 394 18.29 19.42 15.93
N ILE A 395 17.92 19.89 14.74
CA ILE A 395 16.64 20.55 14.46
C ILE A 395 16.05 19.94 13.20
N ILE A 396 14.75 19.69 13.22
CA ILE A 396 13.97 19.29 12.05
C ILE A 396 12.98 20.38 11.70
N ALA A 397 12.70 20.56 10.42
CA ALA A 397 11.67 21.46 9.94
C ALA A 397 10.84 20.79 8.84
N ILE A 398 9.60 21.19 8.74
CA ILE A 398 8.66 20.76 7.69
C ILE A 398 8.28 21.98 6.85
N TYR A 399 8.14 21.77 5.56
CA TYR A 399 7.74 22.79 4.60
C TYR A 399 6.80 22.17 3.55
N SER A 400 5.71 22.86 3.24
CA SER A 400 4.80 22.45 2.16
C SER A 400 4.33 23.68 1.39
N ALA A 401 4.45 23.65 0.05
CA ALA A 401 4.26 24.83 -0.79
C ALA A 401 3.55 24.53 -2.11
N LYS A 402 2.93 25.58 -2.64
CA LYS A 402 2.43 25.68 -4.02
C LYS A 402 3.29 26.66 -4.82
N TYR A 403 3.20 26.60 -6.13
CA TYR A 403 3.72 27.64 -7.00
C TYR A 403 2.58 28.61 -7.35
N ASN A 404 2.66 29.87 -6.94
CA ASN A 404 1.63 30.86 -7.22
C ASN A 404 1.50 31.09 -8.74
N GLY A 405 0.26 31.12 -9.22
CA GLY A 405 -0.08 31.21 -10.64
C GLY A 405 -0.40 29.85 -11.29
N TYR A 406 -0.15 28.74 -10.59
CA TYR A 406 -0.52 27.41 -11.06
C TYR A 406 -1.48 26.70 -10.11
N LYS A 407 -2.22 25.70 -10.63
CA LYS A 407 -3.01 24.81 -9.79
C LYS A 407 -2.09 24.11 -8.80
N TRP A 408 -2.49 24.09 -7.55
CA TRP A 408 -1.74 23.39 -6.52
C TRP A 408 -1.98 21.89 -6.58
N MET A 409 -0.90 21.10 -6.66
CA MET A 409 -0.92 19.68 -6.30
C MET A 409 -0.71 19.63 -4.79
N GLU A 410 -1.78 19.36 -4.05
CA GLU A 410 -1.76 19.35 -2.59
C GLU A 410 -0.86 18.24 -2.08
N MET A 411 0.06 18.58 -1.20
CA MET A 411 1.01 17.66 -0.58
C MET A 411 1.04 17.92 0.92
N ASN A 412 0.61 16.94 1.70
CA ASN A 412 0.42 17.06 3.14
C ASN A 412 1.35 16.09 3.87
N GLY A 413 2.02 16.56 4.94
CA GLY A 413 2.83 15.68 5.78
C GLY A 413 1.95 14.78 6.63
N LEU A 414 2.32 13.51 6.74
CA LEU A 414 1.64 12.51 7.55
C LEU A 414 2.47 12.02 8.74
N GLY A 415 3.78 12.18 8.71
CA GLY A 415 4.63 11.73 9.80
C GLY A 415 6.10 12.09 9.62
N SER A 416 6.81 12.17 10.77
CA SER A 416 8.25 12.31 10.86
C SER A 416 8.78 11.39 11.95
N PHE A 417 9.65 10.47 11.58
CA PHE A 417 10.20 9.44 12.47
C PHE A 417 11.71 9.58 12.49
N ASN A 418 12.28 9.84 13.67
CA ASN A 418 13.68 10.17 13.83
C ASN A 418 14.31 9.24 14.86
N THR A 419 15.27 8.45 14.44
CA THR A 419 15.99 7.49 15.27
C THR A 419 17.48 7.77 15.25
N GLU A 420 18.15 7.61 16.38
CA GLU A 420 19.59 7.56 16.45
C GLU A 420 20.09 6.18 16.05
N ILE A 421 21.25 6.10 15.41
CA ILE A 421 21.89 4.82 15.11
C ILE A 421 23.09 4.67 16.04
N LEU A 422 23.02 3.66 16.89
CA LEU A 422 24.11 3.31 17.81
C LEU A 422 25.05 2.29 17.19
N PRO A 423 26.34 2.26 17.60
CA PRO A 423 27.25 1.21 17.20
C PRO A 423 26.74 -0.17 17.59
N LYS A 424 26.74 -1.11 16.63
CA LYS A 424 26.26 -2.48 16.81
C LYS A 424 27.43 -3.48 16.70
N PRO A 425 27.66 -4.34 17.70
CA PRO A 425 28.63 -5.40 17.59
C PRO A 425 28.29 -6.38 16.45
N LYS A 426 29.33 -6.96 15.85
CA LYS A 426 29.12 -7.95 14.79
C LYS A 426 28.36 -9.16 15.37
N GLY A 427 27.27 -9.55 14.72
CA GLY A 427 26.46 -10.70 15.12
C GLY A 427 25.41 -10.43 16.21
N ALA A 428 25.33 -9.21 16.78
CA ALA A 428 24.25 -8.83 17.69
C ALA A 428 22.91 -8.72 16.95
N ARG A 429 21.80 -9.07 17.63
CA ARG A 429 20.43 -8.87 17.13
C ARG A 429 19.94 -7.47 17.45
N ASP A 430 19.13 -6.94 16.56
CA ASP A 430 18.45 -5.66 16.77
C ASP A 430 17.00 -5.88 17.20
N VAL A 431 16.46 -4.94 17.95
CA VAL A 431 15.02 -4.80 18.13
C VAL A 431 14.48 -4.16 16.85
N ILE A 432 13.82 -4.95 16.01
CA ILE A 432 13.25 -4.47 14.75
C ILE A 432 11.78 -4.06 14.88
N ILE A 433 11.12 -4.45 15.96
CA ILE A 433 9.72 -4.16 16.26
C ILE A 433 9.69 -3.46 17.63
N GLN A 434 9.29 -2.19 17.65
CA GLN A 434 9.18 -1.40 18.88
C GLN A 434 7.79 -1.58 19.50
N LYS A 435 7.67 -1.28 20.79
CA LYS A 435 6.36 -1.23 21.44
C LYS A 435 5.43 -0.26 20.71
N GLY A 436 4.24 -0.74 20.35
CA GLY A 436 3.23 0.02 19.61
C GLY A 436 3.30 -0.16 18.09
N ASP A 437 4.37 -0.74 17.56
CA ASP A 437 4.52 -1.03 16.14
C ASP A 437 3.45 -2.04 15.67
N LEU A 438 3.05 -1.89 14.41
CA LEU A 438 2.08 -2.76 13.77
C LEU A 438 2.75 -3.56 12.64
N VAL A 439 2.85 -4.86 12.86
CA VAL A 439 3.27 -5.83 11.85
C VAL A 439 2.04 -6.24 11.05
N LYS A 440 2.07 -6.10 9.73
CA LYS A 440 1.02 -6.60 8.82
C LYS A 440 1.62 -7.59 7.84
N ILE A 441 1.02 -8.75 7.73
CA ILE A 441 1.43 -9.80 6.79
C ILE A 441 0.22 -10.14 5.92
N ASP A 442 0.38 -10.05 4.61
CA ASP A 442 -0.62 -10.51 3.64
C ASP A 442 -0.07 -11.74 2.93
N MET A 443 -0.62 -12.90 3.27
CA MET A 443 -0.15 -14.19 2.76
C MET A 443 -0.44 -14.34 1.25
N GLN A 444 -1.52 -13.71 0.74
CA GLN A 444 -1.86 -13.74 -0.68
C GLN A 444 -0.96 -12.81 -1.50
N ALA A 445 -0.79 -11.58 -1.04
CA ALA A 445 0.06 -10.60 -1.71
C ALA A 445 1.55 -10.91 -1.51
N LYS A 446 1.90 -11.84 -0.62
CA LYS A 446 3.27 -12.18 -0.21
C LYS A 446 4.03 -10.93 0.24
N SER A 447 3.43 -10.17 1.14
CA SER A 447 4.00 -8.94 1.68
C SER A 447 4.05 -8.96 3.20
N VAL A 448 5.09 -8.33 3.74
CA VAL A 448 5.23 -8.02 5.16
C VAL A 448 5.66 -6.57 5.32
N VAL A 449 4.96 -5.85 6.18
CA VAL A 449 5.27 -4.45 6.50
C VAL A 449 5.26 -4.26 8.02
N ILE A 450 6.17 -3.43 8.52
CA ILE A 450 6.17 -2.97 9.92
C ILE A 450 6.01 -1.45 9.88
N ASN A 451 4.95 -0.93 10.48
CA ASN A 451 4.58 0.49 10.39
C ASN A 451 4.58 1.00 8.94
N GLU A 452 4.00 0.22 8.04
CA GLU A 452 3.90 0.53 6.62
C GLU A 452 5.26 0.53 5.88
N GLU A 453 6.36 0.15 6.54
CA GLU A 453 7.63 -0.10 5.87
C GLU A 453 7.72 -1.55 5.39
N PRO A 454 8.03 -1.78 4.10
CA PRO A 454 8.26 -3.12 3.58
C PRO A 454 9.50 -3.75 4.23
N MET A 455 9.32 -4.92 4.86
CA MET A 455 10.34 -5.64 5.62
C MET A 455 10.66 -7.02 5.03
N LEU A 456 10.53 -7.16 3.72
CA LEU A 456 10.78 -8.44 3.06
C LEU A 456 12.25 -8.89 3.18
N SER A 457 13.19 -7.94 3.29
CA SER A 457 14.61 -8.23 3.55
C SER A 457 14.86 -8.89 4.89
N GLU A 458 13.98 -8.66 5.87
CA GLU A 458 14.07 -9.23 7.21
C GLU A 458 13.29 -10.55 7.35
N LYS A 459 12.64 -11.02 6.26
CA LYS A 459 11.98 -12.32 6.25
C LYS A 459 13.03 -13.42 6.46
N SER A 460 12.80 -14.27 7.46
CA SER A 460 13.71 -15.37 7.77
C SER A 460 13.80 -16.37 6.60
N PHE A 461 15.03 -16.86 6.37
CA PHE A 461 15.26 -17.92 5.40
C PHE A 461 14.55 -19.21 5.88
N GLY A 462 13.84 -19.88 5.00
CA GLY A 462 13.05 -21.07 5.34
C GLY A 462 11.62 -20.80 5.78
N SER A 463 11.28 -19.60 6.25
CA SER A 463 9.89 -19.26 6.51
C SER A 463 9.10 -19.01 5.20
N ASN A 464 7.82 -19.36 5.18
CA ASN A 464 6.98 -19.28 3.98
C ASN A 464 5.65 -18.57 4.25
N TYR A 465 5.12 -17.93 3.22
CA TYR A 465 3.72 -17.55 3.22
C TYR A 465 2.87 -18.81 3.03
N PHE A 466 1.93 -19.04 3.91
CA PHE A 466 1.09 -20.25 3.91
C PHE A 466 -0.40 -19.90 3.84
N ASN A 467 -1.20 -20.89 3.49
CA ASN A 467 -2.64 -20.85 3.56
C ASN A 467 -3.14 -21.75 4.69
N VAL A 468 -4.34 -21.48 5.18
CA VAL A 468 -5.05 -22.42 6.08
C VAL A 468 -5.98 -23.30 5.26
N ASP A 469 -5.96 -24.58 5.60
CA ASP A 469 -6.75 -25.61 4.95
C ASP A 469 -8.26 -25.39 5.20
N SER A 470 -9.11 -26.06 4.43
CA SER A 470 -10.54 -26.16 4.75
C SER A 470 -10.73 -26.85 6.09
N GLY A 471 -11.61 -26.29 6.94
CA GLY A 471 -11.88 -26.77 8.29
C GLY A 471 -11.24 -25.92 9.37
N TYR A 472 -10.88 -26.53 10.49
CA TYR A 472 -10.29 -25.87 11.66
C TYR A 472 -8.77 -25.87 11.58
N SER A 473 -8.18 -24.73 11.86
CA SER A 473 -6.72 -24.55 12.02
C SER A 473 -6.46 -23.75 13.29
N GLU A 474 -5.41 -24.10 14.03
CA GLU A 474 -4.91 -23.33 15.15
C GLU A 474 -3.53 -22.76 14.80
N LEU A 475 -3.37 -21.46 15.05
CA LEU A 475 -2.12 -20.74 14.77
C LEU A 475 -1.51 -20.27 16.08
N ILE A 476 -0.18 -20.38 16.18
CA ILE A 476 0.59 -19.98 17.36
C ILE A 476 1.44 -18.76 17.01
N ILE A 477 1.45 -17.76 17.89
CA ILE A 477 2.20 -16.52 17.76
C ILE A 477 3.41 -16.56 18.69
N GLN A 478 4.55 -16.11 18.19
CA GLN A 478 5.79 -16.00 18.98
C GLN A 478 6.49 -14.65 18.68
N PRO A 479 7.24 -14.10 19.66
CA PRO A 479 7.39 -14.60 21.05
C PRO A 479 6.13 -14.40 21.90
N GLU A 480 6.00 -15.24 22.91
CA GLU A 480 4.83 -15.23 23.79
C GLU A 480 4.66 -13.93 24.55
N ASN A 481 3.41 -13.49 24.72
CA ASN A 481 3.03 -12.27 25.47
C ASN A 481 3.70 -10.97 24.96
N VAL A 482 3.94 -10.89 23.66
CA VAL A 482 4.56 -9.73 23.00
C VAL A 482 3.64 -9.04 22.03
N PHE A 483 2.65 -9.72 21.47
CA PHE A 483 1.81 -9.18 20.42
C PHE A 483 0.31 -9.34 20.70
N ASP A 484 -0.46 -8.27 20.46
CA ASP A 484 -1.90 -8.36 20.24
C ASP A 484 -2.12 -8.67 18.76
N THR A 485 -2.54 -9.89 18.44
CA THR A 485 -2.63 -10.35 17.06
C THR A 485 -4.07 -10.60 16.64
N THR A 486 -4.44 -10.07 15.48
CA THR A 486 -5.71 -10.34 14.81
C THR A 486 -5.43 -10.97 13.45
N VAL A 487 -6.12 -12.06 13.16
CA VAL A 487 -6.06 -12.75 11.87
C VAL A 487 -7.38 -12.55 11.15
N LYS A 488 -7.30 -12.23 9.86
CA LYS A 488 -8.45 -11.98 8.97
C LYS A 488 -8.39 -12.91 7.77
N TRP A 489 -9.54 -13.42 7.32
CA TRP A 489 -9.62 -14.27 6.12
C TRP A 489 -10.99 -14.14 5.44
N GLN A 490 -11.07 -14.67 4.25
CA GLN A 490 -12.32 -14.95 3.54
C GLN A 490 -12.32 -16.41 3.11
N ASP A 491 -13.40 -17.11 3.33
CA ASP A 491 -13.52 -18.49 2.85
C ASP A 491 -13.43 -18.52 1.33
N ARG A 492 -12.72 -19.53 0.82
CA ARG A 492 -12.58 -19.80 -0.61
C ARG A 492 -13.33 -21.06 -0.99
N TYR A 493 -13.96 -21.02 -2.16
CA TYR A 493 -14.68 -22.17 -2.72
C TYR A 493 -14.16 -22.46 -4.14
N LEU A 494 -14.19 -23.74 -4.47
CA LEU A 494 -13.91 -24.24 -5.81
C LEU A 494 -15.12 -24.12 -6.73
#